data_2b0a7b198bed17a3b024d3107f7ea793
#
_entry.id   2b0a7b198bed17a3b024d3107f7ea793
#
_cell.length_a   1.000
_cell.length_b   1.000
_cell.length_c   1.000
_cell.angle_alpha   90.00
_cell.angle_beta   90.00
_cell.angle_gamma   90.00
#
_symmetry.space_group_name_H-M   'P 1'
#
loop_
_entity.id
_entity.type
_entity.pdbx_description
1 polymer ?
#
loop_
_entity_poly.entity_id
_entity_poly.type
_entity_poly.pdbx_seq_one_letter_code
_entity_poly.pdbx_strand_id
1 'polypeptide(L)'
;AERLDEQRVLAARTLLRVDSFHPDPTLGEQLGPTLSDFRGSRMDRGHLSPNGDMSSPQAAYQSFSLANIVPQDPQHNRRLWADIETAVRRAASHSDVYVVTGPLFIGAQLRRLNQRVLVPTHLYKAVYAPRSGLAGVYVSPNEPDQTYETLSLADFAARYGLVPFPDAGTARNPLSLPSVVRHP
;
A
#
# COMPACT_ATOMS: atom_id res chain seq x y z
N ALA A 1 1.84 -0.38 -7.98
CA ALA A 1 2.22 -1.79 -8.11
C ALA A 1 3.73 -1.95 -8.01
N GLU A 2 4.18 -3.02 -7.42
CA GLU A 2 5.61 -3.32 -7.26
C GLU A 2 5.86 -4.82 -7.36
N ARG A 3 7.10 -5.19 -7.72
CA ARG A 3 7.62 -6.53 -7.61
C ARG A 3 8.73 -6.53 -6.57
N LEU A 4 8.65 -7.45 -5.63
CA LEU A 4 9.65 -7.67 -4.60
C LEU A 4 10.31 -9.03 -4.82
N ASP A 5 11.60 -9.10 -4.55
CA ASP A 5 12.40 -10.31 -4.50
C ASP A 5 13.48 -10.13 -3.41
N GLU A 6 14.21 -11.19 -3.10
CA GLU A 6 15.24 -11.18 -2.06
C GLU A 6 16.29 -10.08 -2.29
N GLN A 7 16.76 -9.90 -3.52
CA GLN A 7 17.79 -8.91 -3.83
C GLN A 7 17.30 -7.49 -3.57
N ARG A 8 16.07 -7.19 -3.97
CA ARG A 8 15.44 -5.88 -3.74
C ARG A 8 15.23 -5.61 -2.26
N VAL A 9 14.74 -6.60 -1.51
CA VAL A 9 14.55 -6.48 -0.06
C VAL A 9 15.89 -6.26 0.67
N LEU A 10 16.93 -6.96 0.27
CA LEU A 10 18.27 -6.78 0.85
C LEU A 10 18.85 -5.40 0.50
N ALA A 11 18.73 -4.97 -0.76
CA ALA A 11 19.19 -3.65 -1.19
C ALA A 11 18.46 -2.52 -0.44
N ALA A 12 17.14 -2.64 -0.27
CA ALA A 12 16.34 -1.64 0.45
C ALA A 12 16.82 -1.44 1.90
N ARG A 13 17.26 -2.50 2.58
CA ARG A 13 17.77 -2.42 3.96
C ARG A 13 19.05 -1.59 4.10
N THR A 14 19.79 -1.39 3.02
CA THR A 14 21.05 -0.61 3.03
C THR A 14 20.82 0.87 2.78
N LEU A 15 19.63 1.27 2.36
CA LEU A 15 19.33 2.65 2.05
C LEU A 15 18.90 3.42 3.31
N LEU A 16 19.48 4.60 3.48
CA LEU A 16 19.01 5.54 4.49
C LEU A 16 17.71 6.20 4.01
N ARG A 17 16.70 6.20 4.88
CA ARG A 17 15.48 6.93 4.62
C ARG A 17 15.71 8.43 4.72
N VAL A 18 15.41 9.15 3.65
CA VAL A 18 15.41 10.62 3.61
C VAL A 18 14.01 11.07 3.16
N ASP A 19 13.26 11.66 4.08
CA ASP A 19 11.90 12.15 3.80
C ASP A 19 11.96 13.32 2.82
N SER A 20 11.62 13.07 1.57
CA SER A 20 11.70 14.02 0.45
C SER A 20 10.35 14.18 -0.27
N PHE A 21 9.25 14.29 0.49
CA PHE A 21 7.92 14.45 -0.11
C PHE A 21 7.85 15.64 -1.07
N HIS A 22 7.40 15.38 -2.28
CA HIS A 22 7.32 16.36 -3.36
C HIS A 22 6.09 16.12 -4.25
N PRO A 23 5.55 17.15 -4.91
CA PRO A 23 4.54 16.98 -5.94
C PRO A 23 5.06 16.11 -7.08
N ASP A 24 4.17 15.38 -7.75
CA ASP A 24 4.54 14.64 -8.94
C ASP A 24 4.76 15.63 -10.11
N PRO A 25 5.94 15.64 -10.74
CA PRO A 25 6.23 16.58 -11.80
C PRO A 25 5.44 16.34 -13.10
N THR A 26 4.83 15.15 -13.24
CA THR A 26 4.02 14.79 -14.40
C THR A 26 2.55 15.18 -14.25
N LEU A 27 2.12 15.49 -13.04
CA LEU A 27 0.78 15.98 -12.74
C LEU A 27 0.81 17.50 -12.63
N GLY A 28 -0.13 18.17 -13.27
CA GLY A 28 -0.31 19.60 -13.07
C GLY A 28 -0.65 19.92 -11.60
N GLU A 29 -0.26 21.09 -11.12
CA GLU A 29 -0.44 21.52 -9.73
C GLU A 29 -1.89 21.43 -9.23
N GLN A 30 -2.87 21.46 -10.13
CA GLN A 30 -4.29 21.36 -9.80
C GLN A 30 -4.80 19.91 -9.69
N LEU A 31 -4.08 18.93 -10.25
CA LEU A 31 -4.54 17.55 -10.37
C LEU A 31 -4.04 16.65 -9.22
N GLY A 32 -2.88 16.96 -8.66
CA GLY A 32 -2.28 16.19 -7.58
C GLY A 32 -2.46 16.82 -6.19
N PRO A 33 -2.21 16.04 -5.13
CA PRO A 33 -2.11 16.58 -3.77
C PRO A 33 -0.86 17.45 -3.63
N THR A 34 -0.92 18.40 -2.71
CA THR A 34 0.20 19.26 -2.32
C THR A 34 0.57 19.06 -0.87
N LEU A 35 1.77 19.47 -0.46
CA LEU A 35 2.18 19.40 0.94
C LEU A 35 1.28 20.21 1.88
N SER A 36 0.70 21.31 1.36
CA SER A 36 -0.22 22.15 2.14
C SER A 36 -1.55 21.44 2.44
N ASP A 37 -1.98 20.49 1.61
CA ASP A 37 -3.22 19.73 1.85
C ASP A 37 -3.10 18.85 3.11
N PHE A 38 -1.91 18.41 3.45
CA PHE A 38 -1.66 17.59 4.64
C PHE A 38 -1.38 18.40 5.91
N ARG A 39 -1.07 19.71 5.78
CA ARG A 39 -0.70 20.54 6.94
C ARG A 39 -1.87 20.68 7.91
N GLY A 40 -1.65 20.32 9.17
CA GLY A 40 -2.67 20.38 10.22
C GLY A 40 -3.79 19.35 10.11
N SER A 41 -3.74 18.44 9.15
CA SER A 41 -4.78 17.43 8.89
C SER A 41 -4.89 16.36 9.98
N ARG A 42 -3.84 16.16 10.78
CA ARG A 42 -3.67 15.03 11.71
C ARG A 42 -3.63 13.66 11.02
N MET A 43 -3.45 13.63 9.71
CA MET A 43 -3.24 12.41 8.94
C MET A 43 -1.77 12.28 8.56
N ASP A 44 -1.28 11.05 8.53
CA ASP A 44 0.03 10.75 7.96
C ASP A 44 -0.02 10.81 6.42
N ARG A 45 1.12 11.04 5.82
CA ARG A 45 1.35 10.84 4.39
C ARG A 45 1.70 9.37 4.18
N GLY A 46 0.66 8.53 4.05
CA GLY A 46 0.81 7.08 3.90
C GLY A 46 1.24 6.71 2.49
N HIS A 47 2.26 5.87 2.38
CA HIS A 47 2.75 5.35 1.10
C HIS A 47 1.87 4.21 0.59
N LEU A 48 1.56 4.21 -0.70
CA LEU A 48 0.99 3.04 -1.38
C LEU A 48 2.09 2.01 -1.67
N SER A 49 3.17 2.45 -2.31
CA SER A 49 4.40 1.66 -2.48
C SER A 49 5.41 2.13 -1.43
N PRO A 50 5.74 1.31 -0.41
CA PRO A 50 6.50 1.77 0.76
C PRO A 50 7.93 2.15 0.40
N ASN A 51 8.46 3.20 1.04
CA ASN A 51 9.86 3.56 0.89
C ASN A 51 10.81 2.41 1.31
N GLY A 52 10.42 1.61 2.30
CA GLY A 52 11.19 0.45 2.76
C GLY A 52 11.29 -0.71 1.75
N ASP A 53 10.60 -0.63 0.62
CA ASP A 53 10.65 -1.62 -0.47
C ASP A 53 11.53 -1.16 -1.63
N MET A 54 12.01 0.07 -1.58
CA MET A 54 12.78 0.69 -2.66
C MET A 54 14.24 0.23 -2.63
N SER A 55 14.72 -0.30 -3.74
CA SER A 55 16.06 -0.92 -3.85
C SER A 55 17.15 0.00 -4.41
N SER A 56 16.83 1.28 -4.68
CA SER A 56 17.80 2.28 -5.14
C SER A 56 17.46 3.67 -4.61
N PRO A 57 18.45 4.59 -4.51
CA PRO A 57 18.20 5.97 -4.08
C PRO A 57 17.16 6.69 -4.95
N GLN A 58 17.16 6.44 -6.26
CA GLN A 58 16.18 7.01 -7.17
C GLN A 58 14.77 6.49 -6.89
N ALA A 59 14.60 5.19 -6.73
CA ALA A 59 13.30 4.61 -6.38
C ALA A 59 12.83 5.09 -5.00
N ALA A 60 13.73 5.20 -4.03
CA ALA A 60 13.44 5.76 -2.72
C ALA A 60 12.94 7.22 -2.82
N TYR A 61 13.59 8.06 -3.60
CA TYR A 61 13.13 9.43 -3.87
C TYR A 61 11.74 9.43 -4.53
N GLN A 62 11.54 8.62 -5.58
CA GLN A 62 10.26 8.54 -6.29
C GLN A 62 9.11 8.05 -5.40
N SER A 63 9.39 7.20 -4.40
CA SER A 63 8.35 6.74 -3.46
C SER A 63 7.73 7.88 -2.65
N PHE A 64 8.44 9.00 -2.48
CA PHE A 64 7.95 10.21 -1.81
C PHE A 64 7.16 11.16 -2.72
N SER A 65 6.97 10.84 -4.01
CA SER A 65 6.02 11.58 -4.86
C SER A 65 4.63 11.53 -4.23
N LEU A 66 3.97 12.68 -4.14
CA LEU A 66 2.61 12.77 -3.59
C LEU A 66 1.57 11.99 -4.41
N ALA A 67 1.89 11.57 -5.64
CA ALA A 67 1.07 10.62 -6.42
C ALA A 67 1.07 9.20 -5.80
N ASN A 68 2.08 8.86 -5.00
CA ASN A 68 2.18 7.61 -4.25
C ASN A 68 1.64 7.71 -2.81
N ILE A 69 1.06 8.84 -2.44
CA ILE A 69 0.71 9.16 -1.05
C ILE A 69 -0.79 9.33 -0.91
N VAL A 70 -1.32 8.76 0.17
CA VAL A 70 -2.71 8.95 0.60
C VAL A 70 -2.78 9.44 2.04
N PRO A 71 -3.83 10.20 2.41
CA PRO A 71 -4.09 10.49 3.81
C PRO A 71 -4.39 9.21 4.58
N GLN A 72 -3.59 8.89 5.58
CA GLN A 72 -3.71 7.67 6.36
C GLN A 72 -3.76 7.97 7.84
N ASP A 73 -4.59 7.26 8.60
CA ASP A 73 -4.60 7.36 10.06
C ASP A 73 -3.21 7.02 10.62
N PRO A 74 -2.66 7.82 11.55
CA PRO A 74 -1.30 7.61 12.04
C PRO A 74 -1.09 6.28 12.76
N GLN A 75 -2.08 5.79 13.53
CA GLN A 75 -1.94 4.50 14.21
C GLN A 75 -2.02 3.35 13.21
N HIS A 76 -2.97 3.44 12.27
CA HIS A 76 -3.06 2.47 11.18
C HIS A 76 -1.75 2.41 10.37
N ASN A 77 -1.25 3.56 9.90
CA ASN A 77 -0.03 3.65 9.09
C ASN A 77 1.21 3.08 9.78
N ARG A 78 1.42 3.50 11.05
CA ARG A 78 2.66 3.22 11.77
C ARG A 78 2.70 1.86 12.47
N ARG A 79 1.55 1.17 12.60
CA ARG A 79 1.44 -0.13 13.26
C ARG A 79 0.93 -1.21 12.31
N LEU A 80 -0.37 -1.42 12.21
CA LEU A 80 -0.94 -2.50 11.41
C LEU A 80 -0.44 -2.53 9.97
N TRP A 81 -0.44 -1.37 9.30
CA TRP A 81 -0.03 -1.32 7.90
C TRP A 81 1.45 -1.64 7.73
N ALA A 82 2.31 -1.13 8.62
CA ALA A 82 3.73 -1.47 8.67
C ALA A 82 3.97 -2.96 8.95
N ASP A 83 3.14 -3.61 9.80
CA ASP A 83 3.21 -5.05 10.06
C ASP A 83 2.84 -5.86 8.82
N ILE A 84 1.79 -5.46 8.08
CA ILE A 84 1.39 -6.08 6.80
C ILE A 84 2.53 -5.96 5.78
N GLU A 85 3.10 -4.77 5.62
CA GLU A 85 4.25 -4.55 4.73
C GLU A 85 5.45 -5.42 5.11
N THR A 86 5.72 -5.56 6.40
CA THR A 86 6.79 -6.41 6.91
C THR A 86 6.53 -7.88 6.61
N ALA A 87 5.28 -8.36 6.74
CA ALA A 87 4.90 -9.72 6.39
C ALA A 87 5.12 -10.00 4.89
N VAL A 88 4.76 -9.05 4.01
CA VAL A 88 4.98 -9.15 2.57
C VAL A 88 6.47 -9.17 2.21
N ARG A 89 7.28 -8.28 2.81
CA ARG A 89 8.75 -8.28 2.62
C ARG A 89 9.39 -9.60 3.06
N ARG A 90 8.91 -10.19 4.15
CA ARG A 90 9.39 -11.51 4.60
C ARG A 90 9.08 -12.60 3.59
N ALA A 91 7.91 -12.59 2.98
CA ALA A 91 7.59 -13.54 1.90
C ALA A 91 8.49 -13.35 0.68
N ALA A 92 8.81 -12.10 0.34
CA ALA A 92 9.69 -11.77 -0.79
C ALA A 92 11.15 -12.20 -0.60
N SER A 93 11.58 -12.53 0.63
CA SER A 93 12.90 -13.12 0.87
C SER A 93 13.01 -14.59 0.43
N HIS A 94 11.89 -15.19 0.01
CA HIS A 94 11.85 -16.61 -0.40
C HIS A 94 11.27 -16.83 -1.80
N SER A 95 10.65 -15.83 -2.39
CA SER A 95 9.98 -15.93 -3.69
C SER A 95 9.73 -14.54 -4.29
N ASP A 96 9.62 -14.46 -5.60
CA ASP A 96 9.11 -13.25 -6.25
C ASP A 96 7.67 -12.99 -5.81
N VAL A 97 7.43 -11.79 -5.30
CA VAL A 97 6.10 -11.33 -4.84
C VAL A 97 5.68 -10.10 -5.63
N TYR A 98 4.51 -10.16 -6.23
CA TYR A 98 3.87 -9.04 -6.88
C TYR A 98 2.86 -8.42 -5.93
N VAL A 99 2.88 -7.09 -5.81
CA VAL A 99 2.04 -6.35 -4.87
C VAL A 99 1.33 -5.22 -5.58
N VAL A 100 0.03 -5.10 -5.33
CA VAL A 100 -0.76 -3.93 -5.74
C VAL A 100 -1.42 -3.35 -4.50
N THR A 101 -1.08 -2.12 -4.18
CA THR A 101 -1.65 -1.38 -3.05
C THR A 101 -2.50 -0.24 -3.57
N GLY A 102 -3.66 -0.03 -2.97
CA GLY A 102 -4.53 1.07 -3.34
C GLY A 102 -5.51 1.49 -2.26
N PRO A 103 -6.10 2.69 -2.42
CA PRO A 103 -7.18 3.17 -1.58
C PRO A 103 -8.52 2.62 -2.02
N LEU A 104 -9.45 2.47 -1.06
CA LEU A 104 -10.87 2.27 -1.32
C LEU A 104 -11.66 3.43 -0.74
N PHE A 105 -12.69 3.84 -1.46
CA PHE A 105 -13.59 4.93 -1.09
C PHE A 105 -15.02 4.37 -1.01
N ILE A 106 -15.41 3.94 0.19
CA ILE A 106 -16.67 3.23 0.44
C ILE A 106 -17.65 4.16 1.14
N GLY A 107 -18.88 4.20 0.63
CA GLY A 107 -19.96 5.03 1.20
C GLY A 107 -20.16 6.35 0.47
N ALA A 108 -21.27 7.04 0.81
CA ALA A 108 -21.68 8.26 0.13
C ALA A 108 -21.01 9.53 0.67
N GLN A 109 -20.52 9.50 1.91
CA GLN A 109 -19.91 10.66 2.57
C GLN A 109 -18.40 10.41 2.74
N LEU A 110 -17.63 10.99 1.83
CA LEU A 110 -16.17 10.86 1.85
C LEU A 110 -15.54 12.15 2.41
N ARG A 111 -14.68 11.97 3.40
CA ARG A 111 -13.88 13.04 3.99
C ARG A 111 -12.84 13.54 2.96
N ARG A 112 -12.56 14.85 2.99
CA ARG A 112 -11.50 15.47 2.17
C ARG A 112 -10.56 16.28 3.07
N LEU A 113 -9.26 16.23 2.75
CA LEU A 113 -8.31 17.19 3.28
C LEU A 113 -8.36 18.44 2.41
N ASN A 114 -8.41 19.61 3.07
CA ASN A 114 -8.43 20.90 2.37
C ASN A 114 -9.49 20.97 1.24
N GLN A 115 -10.60 20.23 1.38
CA GLN A 115 -11.67 20.06 0.39
C GLN A 115 -11.22 19.52 -0.99
N ARG A 116 -9.97 19.08 -1.11
CA ARG A 116 -9.35 18.62 -2.35
C ARG A 116 -9.03 17.11 -2.34
N VAL A 117 -8.25 16.67 -1.36
CA VAL A 117 -7.71 15.31 -1.33
C VAL A 117 -8.65 14.38 -0.60
N LEU A 118 -9.20 13.38 -1.28
CA LEU A 118 -10.04 12.36 -0.67
C LEU A 118 -9.24 11.55 0.35
N VAL A 119 -9.86 11.33 1.52
CA VAL A 119 -9.33 10.43 2.54
C VAL A 119 -9.92 9.04 2.26
N PRO A 120 -9.07 8.02 2.01
CA PRO A 120 -9.57 6.66 1.84
C PRO A 120 -10.32 6.18 3.07
N THR A 121 -11.40 5.46 2.88
CA THR A 121 -12.10 4.76 3.98
C THR A 121 -11.37 3.48 4.36
N HIS A 122 -10.76 2.82 3.37
CA HIS A 122 -9.96 1.60 3.55
C HIS A 122 -8.73 1.66 2.66
N LEU A 123 -7.75 0.84 3.01
CA LEU A 123 -6.62 0.51 2.14
C LEU A 123 -6.65 -0.98 1.84
N TYR A 124 -6.21 -1.35 0.64
CA TYR A 124 -5.98 -2.73 0.30
C TYR A 124 -4.54 -2.97 -0.14
N LYS A 125 -4.04 -4.17 0.13
CA LYS A 125 -2.76 -4.67 -0.37
C LYS A 125 -2.97 -6.07 -0.93
N ALA A 126 -3.03 -6.17 -2.25
CA ALA A 126 -3.13 -7.42 -2.97
C ALA A 126 -1.73 -8.02 -3.16
N VAL A 127 -1.60 -9.31 -2.92
CA VAL A 127 -0.35 -10.07 -2.97
C VAL A 127 -0.53 -11.26 -3.88
N TYR A 128 0.43 -11.46 -4.78
CA TYR A 128 0.48 -12.62 -5.66
C TYR A 128 1.92 -13.12 -5.82
N ALA A 129 2.13 -14.39 -5.51
CA ALA A 129 3.42 -15.04 -5.70
C ALA A 129 3.20 -16.47 -6.20
N PRO A 130 3.14 -16.69 -7.53
CA PRO A 130 2.72 -17.95 -8.12
C PRO A 130 3.61 -19.13 -7.75
N ARG A 131 4.92 -18.89 -7.54
CA ARG A 131 5.87 -19.95 -7.18
C ARG A 131 5.72 -20.45 -5.74
N SER A 132 5.25 -19.61 -4.83
CA SER A 132 5.02 -19.95 -3.42
C SER A 132 3.54 -20.17 -3.09
N GLY A 133 2.65 -20.06 -4.09
CA GLY A 133 1.21 -20.27 -3.91
C GLY A 133 0.51 -19.15 -3.12
N LEU A 134 1.15 -17.98 -2.93
CA LEU A 134 0.50 -16.85 -2.28
C LEU A 134 -0.44 -16.13 -3.24
N ALA A 135 -1.68 -15.94 -2.81
CA ALA A 135 -2.67 -15.16 -3.54
C ALA A 135 -3.74 -14.64 -2.58
N GLY A 136 -3.99 -13.35 -2.55
CA GLY A 136 -5.05 -12.76 -1.72
C GLY A 136 -4.88 -11.27 -1.53
N VAL A 137 -5.78 -10.70 -0.74
CA VAL A 137 -5.83 -9.26 -0.48
C VAL A 137 -6.06 -9.02 1.01
N TYR A 138 -5.21 -8.21 1.62
CA TYR A 138 -5.51 -7.58 2.90
C TYR A 138 -6.36 -6.34 2.63
N VAL A 139 -7.45 -6.17 3.37
CA VAL A 139 -8.28 -4.96 3.35
C VAL A 139 -8.42 -4.47 4.79
N SER A 140 -8.14 -3.20 5.03
CA SER A 140 -8.16 -2.62 6.37
C SER A 140 -8.82 -1.26 6.37
N PRO A 141 -9.72 -0.96 7.34
CA PRO A 141 -10.21 0.39 7.57
C PRO A 141 -9.06 1.37 7.83
N ASN A 142 -9.17 2.57 7.32
CA ASN A 142 -8.19 3.65 7.55
C ASN A 142 -8.49 4.36 8.89
N GLU A 143 -8.45 3.60 9.96
CA GLU A 143 -8.88 3.97 11.32
C GLU A 143 -7.90 3.41 12.37
N PRO A 144 -7.94 3.91 13.64
CA PRO A 144 -7.00 3.51 14.69
C PRO A 144 -7.14 2.07 15.19
N ASP A 145 -8.26 1.39 14.97
CA ASP A 145 -8.63 0.09 15.56
C ASP A 145 -7.82 -1.10 15.08
N GLN A 146 -6.96 -0.91 14.10
CA GLN A 146 -5.97 -1.88 13.67
C GLN A 146 -6.55 -3.26 13.30
N THR A 147 -7.72 -3.26 12.66
CA THR A 147 -8.37 -4.45 12.14
C THR A 147 -8.09 -4.63 10.64
N TYR A 148 -8.12 -5.85 10.17
CA TYR A 148 -8.09 -6.16 8.75
C TYR A 148 -8.87 -7.44 8.46
N GLU A 149 -9.36 -7.55 7.25
CA GLU A 149 -9.88 -8.78 6.67
C GLU A 149 -8.94 -9.29 5.57
N THR A 150 -9.07 -10.55 5.24
CA THR A 150 -8.37 -11.16 4.10
C THR A 150 -9.39 -11.74 3.13
N LEU A 151 -9.19 -11.46 1.85
CA LEU A 151 -10.06 -11.91 0.77
C LEU A 151 -9.26 -12.67 -0.27
N SER A 152 -9.90 -13.66 -0.92
CA SER A 152 -9.35 -14.17 -2.16
C SER A 152 -9.35 -13.09 -3.24
N LEU A 153 -8.54 -13.25 -4.30
CA LEU A 153 -8.56 -12.31 -5.44
C LEU A 153 -9.95 -12.26 -6.09
N ALA A 154 -10.67 -13.39 -6.13
CA ALA A 154 -12.01 -13.47 -6.68
C ALA A 154 -13.05 -12.72 -5.81
N ASP A 155 -13.02 -12.92 -4.49
CA ASP A 155 -13.94 -12.22 -3.57
C ASP A 155 -13.70 -10.72 -3.56
N PHE A 156 -12.41 -10.32 -3.63
CA PHE A 156 -12.04 -8.90 -3.73
C PHE A 156 -12.59 -8.28 -5.04
N ALA A 157 -12.40 -8.96 -6.17
CA ALA A 157 -12.91 -8.51 -7.46
C ALA A 157 -14.45 -8.44 -7.46
N ALA A 158 -15.13 -9.44 -6.90
CA ALA A 158 -16.59 -9.45 -6.80
C ALA A 158 -17.12 -8.32 -5.91
N ARG A 159 -16.45 -8.01 -4.80
CA ARG A 159 -16.91 -7.01 -3.84
C ARG A 159 -16.62 -5.58 -4.27
N TYR A 160 -15.47 -5.32 -4.87
CA TYR A 160 -14.98 -3.96 -5.15
C TYR A 160 -14.85 -3.62 -6.64
N GLY A 161 -15.08 -4.59 -7.53
CA GLY A 161 -14.94 -4.38 -8.98
C GLY A 161 -13.48 -4.15 -9.44
N LEU A 162 -12.51 -4.49 -8.60
CA LEU A 162 -11.08 -4.28 -8.86
C LEU A 162 -10.37 -5.61 -9.10
N VAL A 163 -9.58 -5.71 -10.16
CA VAL A 163 -8.79 -6.89 -10.51
C VAL A 163 -7.29 -6.54 -10.46
N PRO A 164 -6.64 -6.69 -9.30
CA PRO A 164 -5.23 -6.28 -9.13
C PRO A 164 -4.26 -7.02 -10.04
N PHE A 165 -4.55 -8.29 -10.37
CA PHE A 165 -3.72 -9.17 -11.20
C PHE A 165 -4.56 -9.83 -12.28
N PRO A 166 -4.81 -9.16 -13.42
CA PRO A 166 -5.67 -9.70 -14.48
C PRO A 166 -5.24 -11.07 -14.99
N ASP A 167 -3.93 -11.29 -15.10
CA ASP A 167 -3.35 -12.52 -15.64
C ASP A 167 -3.24 -13.66 -14.63
N ALA A 168 -3.50 -13.41 -13.35
CA ALA A 168 -3.37 -14.40 -12.28
C ALA A 168 -4.51 -15.44 -12.26
N GLY A 169 -5.57 -15.24 -13.05
CA GLY A 169 -6.74 -16.13 -13.08
C GLY A 169 -7.48 -16.16 -11.74
N THR A 170 -8.40 -15.24 -11.53
CA THR A 170 -9.12 -15.03 -10.27
C THR A 170 -9.86 -16.27 -9.74
N ALA A 171 -10.28 -17.17 -10.61
CA ALA A 171 -11.12 -18.31 -10.27
C ALA A 171 -10.38 -19.53 -9.64
N ARG A 172 -9.05 -19.53 -9.58
CA ARG A 172 -8.27 -20.73 -9.21
C ARG A 172 -7.26 -20.56 -8.08
N ASN A 173 -7.07 -19.35 -7.57
CA ASN A 173 -6.10 -19.13 -6.50
C ASN A 173 -6.81 -19.15 -5.14
N PRO A 174 -6.62 -20.17 -4.31
CA PRO A 174 -7.14 -20.18 -2.95
C PRO A 174 -6.50 -19.04 -2.16
N LEU A 175 -7.23 -18.54 -1.17
CA LEU A 175 -6.71 -17.51 -0.28
C LEU A 175 -5.49 -18.05 0.48
N SER A 176 -4.36 -17.44 0.24
CA SER A 176 -3.10 -17.71 0.93
C SER A 176 -2.30 -16.42 1.03
N LEU A 177 -2.06 -15.93 2.23
CA LEU A 177 -1.34 -14.69 2.50
C LEU A 177 -0.27 -14.89 3.58
N PRO A 178 0.81 -14.09 3.58
CA PRO A 178 1.78 -14.09 4.66
C PRO A 178 1.13 -13.75 6.00
N SER A 179 1.50 -14.49 7.06
CA SER A 179 1.02 -14.20 8.41
C SER A 179 1.55 -12.87 8.93
N VAL A 180 0.66 -12.02 9.43
CA VAL A 180 1.01 -10.72 10.02
C VAL A 180 1.36 -10.92 11.49
N VAL A 181 2.61 -10.60 11.84
CA VAL A 181 3.07 -10.58 13.24
C VAL A 181 2.91 -9.16 13.74
N ARG A 182 2.09 -8.99 14.78
CA ARG A 182 1.84 -7.69 15.40
C ARG A 182 3.00 -7.27 16.28
N HIS A 183 3.41 -6.03 16.14
CA HIS A 183 4.35 -5.40 17.04
C HIS A 183 3.58 -4.49 18.03
N PRO A 184 3.92 -4.52 19.33
CA PRO A 184 3.25 -3.72 20.35
C PRO A 184 3.42 -2.21 20.17
#